data_ca35637dd3f23d736cdc5dcca52aec06
#
_entry.id   ca35637dd3f23d736cdc5dcca52aec06
#
_cell.length_a   1.000
_cell.length_b   1.000
_cell.length_c   1.000
_cell.angle_alpha   90.00
_cell.angle_beta   90.00
_cell.angle_gamma   90.00
#
_symmetry.space_group_name_H-M   'P 1'
#
loop_
_entity.id
_entity.type
_entity.pdbx_description
1 polymer ?
#
loop_
_entity_poly.entity_id
_entity_poly.type
_entity_poly.pdbx_seq_one_letter_code
_entity_poly.pdbx_strand_id
1 'polypeptide(L)'
;IQYGIANGRFPQRKQLMQEQRPDMISTCFNAHDECFDYEPGREPVELYGLHSRDELKEYCEVTRALGVKIEVEAFHYGGVWNAMRMVEKGLMQTPVWVTFFLGWKGGCWTPPTTKAMDYMADHCPDGFIWNTSVMDPEEHWKVLSAAIMLGGHVRVGMEDNPFMAPGTYARSNAELVEKIVRISRDLGREVASADEARGICGLGERAAV
;
A
#
# COMPACT_ATOMS: atom_id res chain seq x y z
N ILE A 1 0.99 -11.15 -2.02
CA ILE A 1 0.36 -12.05 -1.05
C ILE A 1 0.58 -11.44 0.32
N GLN A 2 -0.42 -10.70 0.79
CA GLN A 2 -0.46 -10.23 2.17
C GLN A 2 -0.68 -11.45 3.07
N TYR A 3 0.36 -11.87 3.75
CA TYR A 3 0.14 -12.75 4.89
C TYR A 3 0.21 -11.90 6.14
N GLY A 4 -0.98 -11.74 6.75
CA GLY A 4 -1.17 -11.12 8.03
C GLY A 4 -0.06 -11.49 8.99
N ILE A 5 0.60 -10.55 9.39
CA ILE A 5 0.62 -10.07 10.72
C ILE A 5 0.54 -11.19 11.75
N ALA A 6 1.59 -11.87 11.89
CA ALA A 6 1.88 -12.53 13.14
C ALA A 6 3.36 -12.38 13.35
N ASN A 7 3.74 -11.87 14.50
CA ASN A 7 5.08 -12.00 15.02
C ASN A 7 5.59 -13.42 14.73
N GLY A 8 6.71 -13.54 14.02
CA GLY A 8 7.33 -14.81 13.72
C GLY A 8 7.24 -15.34 12.27
N ARG A 9 6.59 -14.62 11.34
CA ARG A 9 6.56 -15.02 9.92
C ARG A 9 7.67 -14.41 9.05
N PHE A 10 8.52 -13.57 9.61
CA PHE A 10 9.62 -12.96 8.86
C PHE A 10 10.59 -14.00 8.24
N PRO A 11 10.93 -15.12 8.88
CA PRO A 11 11.77 -16.15 8.25
C PRO A 11 11.16 -16.70 6.95
N GLN A 12 9.85 -16.95 6.91
CA GLN A 12 9.15 -17.43 5.71
C GLN A 12 9.09 -16.37 4.60
N ARG A 13 8.85 -15.11 4.96
CA ARG A 13 8.90 -13.99 4.01
C ARG A 13 10.30 -13.79 3.44
N LYS A 14 11.33 -13.92 4.28
CA LYS A 14 12.73 -13.88 3.86
C LYS A 14 13.05 -14.99 2.87
N GLN A 15 12.62 -16.22 3.16
CA GLN A 15 12.75 -17.34 2.24
C GLN A 15 12.05 -17.06 0.90
N LEU A 16 10.80 -16.57 0.92
CA LEU A 16 10.07 -16.21 -0.27
C LEU A 16 10.80 -15.16 -1.12
N MET A 17 11.35 -14.12 -0.49
CA MET A 17 12.14 -13.10 -1.18
C MET A 17 13.40 -13.69 -1.82
N GLN A 18 14.07 -14.61 -1.14
CA GLN A 18 15.29 -15.27 -1.64
C GLN A 18 14.98 -16.18 -2.83
N GLU A 19 13.88 -16.92 -2.78
CA GLU A 19 13.51 -17.89 -3.81
C GLU A 19 12.86 -17.23 -5.04
N GLN A 20 11.95 -16.27 -4.84
CA GLN A 20 11.14 -15.70 -5.91
C GLN A 20 11.70 -14.38 -6.45
N ARG A 21 12.55 -13.69 -5.69
CA ARG A 21 13.13 -12.38 -6.04
C ARG A 21 12.12 -11.43 -6.68
N PRO A 22 11.03 -11.08 -5.99
CA PRO A 22 10.07 -10.13 -6.51
C PRO A 22 10.73 -8.75 -6.68
N ASP A 23 10.22 -7.93 -7.58
CA ASP A 23 10.68 -6.55 -7.71
C ASP A 23 10.41 -5.74 -6.44
N MET A 24 9.27 -6.01 -5.79
CA MET A 24 8.83 -5.29 -4.60
C MET A 24 8.10 -6.22 -3.62
N ILE A 25 8.18 -5.91 -2.33
CA ILE A 25 7.44 -6.60 -1.27
C ILE A 25 6.77 -5.58 -0.35
N SER A 26 5.53 -5.83 0.00
CA SER A 26 4.78 -5.00 0.93
C SER A 26 5.15 -5.28 2.38
N THR A 27 5.29 -4.22 3.17
CA THR A 27 5.57 -4.33 4.60
C THR A 27 4.86 -3.20 5.35
N CYS A 28 4.08 -3.57 6.36
CA CYS A 28 3.56 -2.62 7.33
C CYS A 28 4.71 -2.03 8.15
N PHE A 29 4.86 -0.71 8.14
CA PHE A 29 5.92 -0.01 8.89
C PHE A 29 5.47 0.49 10.25
N ASN A 30 4.35 -0.03 10.71
CA ASN A 30 3.77 0.37 11.97
C ASN A 30 3.01 -0.77 12.66
N ALA A 31 2.51 -0.47 13.84
CA ALA A 31 1.44 -1.26 14.41
C ALA A 31 0.13 -0.89 13.72
N HIS A 32 -0.69 -1.87 13.40
CA HIS A 32 -2.07 -1.68 13.02
C HIS A 32 -2.92 -2.82 13.60
N ASP A 33 -4.20 -2.59 13.67
CA ASP A 33 -5.16 -3.59 14.05
C ASP A 33 -6.31 -3.63 13.03
N GLU A 34 -6.93 -4.78 12.92
CA GLU A 34 -8.09 -5.02 12.07
C GLU A 34 -9.10 -5.82 12.85
N CYS A 35 -10.35 -5.39 12.82
CA CYS A 35 -11.47 -6.13 13.37
C CYS A 35 -12.38 -6.58 12.24
N PHE A 36 -12.61 -7.88 12.16
CA PHE A 36 -13.49 -8.50 11.17
C PHE A 36 -14.78 -8.93 11.86
N ASP A 37 -15.81 -8.11 11.73
CA ASP A 37 -17.16 -8.34 12.26
C ASP A 37 -18.15 -8.52 11.10
N TYR A 38 -18.04 -9.64 10.42
CA TYR A 38 -18.82 -9.89 9.19
C TYR A 38 -20.18 -10.57 9.42
N GLU A 39 -20.35 -11.27 10.54
CA GLU A 39 -21.54 -12.10 10.76
C GLU A 39 -22.23 -11.76 12.07
N PRO A 40 -23.49 -11.30 12.04
CA PRO A 40 -24.27 -11.10 13.25
C PRO A 40 -24.30 -12.36 14.13
N GLY A 41 -23.89 -12.22 15.39
CA GLY A 41 -23.89 -13.31 16.36
C GLY A 41 -22.62 -14.16 16.41
N ARG A 42 -21.59 -13.83 15.61
CA ARG A 42 -20.23 -14.32 15.78
C ARG A 42 -19.37 -13.33 16.53
N GLU A 43 -18.46 -13.83 17.34
CA GLU A 43 -17.42 -12.98 17.92
C GLU A 43 -16.54 -12.41 16.83
N PRO A 44 -16.22 -11.11 16.88
CA PRO A 44 -15.30 -10.47 15.94
C PRO A 44 -13.93 -11.17 15.95
N VAL A 45 -13.31 -11.25 14.78
CA VAL A 45 -11.90 -11.68 14.68
C VAL A 45 -11.02 -10.46 14.68
N GLU A 46 -10.21 -10.33 15.71
CA GLU A 46 -9.24 -9.24 15.84
C GLU A 46 -7.85 -9.71 15.40
N LEU A 47 -7.21 -8.92 14.54
CA LEU A 47 -5.84 -9.11 14.12
C LEU A 47 -4.99 -7.91 14.53
N TYR A 48 -3.85 -8.18 15.15
CA TYR A 48 -2.89 -7.15 15.53
C TYR A 48 -1.61 -7.33 14.74
N GLY A 49 -1.21 -6.30 14.01
CA GLY A 49 0.05 -6.21 13.31
C GLY A 49 1.04 -5.37 14.08
N LEU A 50 2.15 -5.99 14.49
CA LEU A 50 3.21 -5.28 15.16
C LEU A 50 4.56 -5.72 14.58
N HIS A 51 5.29 -4.78 13.99
CA HIS A 51 6.67 -4.97 13.59
C HIS A 51 7.59 -4.17 14.51
N SER A 52 8.50 -4.87 15.19
CA SER A 52 9.53 -4.20 15.98
C SER A 52 10.48 -3.42 15.07
N ARG A 53 11.17 -2.44 15.62
CA ARG A 53 12.17 -1.66 14.86
C ARG A 53 13.35 -2.52 14.40
N ASP A 54 13.71 -3.53 15.17
CA ASP A 54 14.78 -4.47 14.78
C ASP A 54 14.33 -5.35 13.61
N GLU A 55 13.07 -5.80 13.60
CA GLU A 55 12.48 -6.52 12.48
C GLU A 55 12.42 -5.65 11.22
N LEU A 56 11.96 -4.40 11.33
CA LEU A 56 11.95 -3.46 10.20
C LEU A 56 13.35 -3.17 9.66
N LYS A 57 14.35 -3.06 10.55
CA LYS A 57 15.74 -2.93 10.16
C LYS A 57 16.21 -4.15 9.38
N GLU A 58 15.93 -5.36 9.87
CA GLU A 58 16.28 -6.61 9.18
C GLU A 58 15.58 -6.70 7.82
N TYR A 59 14.31 -6.28 7.70
CA TYR A 59 13.62 -6.17 6.43
C TYR A 59 14.38 -5.27 5.44
N CYS A 60 14.78 -4.09 5.88
CA CYS A 60 15.53 -3.15 5.05
C CYS A 60 16.89 -3.74 4.60
N GLU A 61 17.60 -4.41 5.48
CA GLU A 61 18.89 -5.03 5.20
C GLU A 61 18.76 -6.19 4.19
N VAL A 62 17.78 -7.07 4.40
CA VAL A 62 17.55 -8.24 3.52
C VAL A 62 17.07 -7.80 2.15
N THR A 63 16.09 -6.90 2.06
CA THR A 63 15.55 -6.42 0.78
C THR A 63 16.62 -5.69 -0.02
N ARG A 64 17.43 -4.86 0.62
CA ARG A 64 18.56 -4.20 -0.02
C ARG A 64 19.59 -5.19 -0.55
N ALA A 65 19.94 -6.23 0.22
CA ALA A 65 20.89 -7.26 -0.21
C ALA A 65 20.40 -8.08 -1.41
N LEU A 66 19.08 -8.24 -1.54
CA LEU A 66 18.44 -8.98 -2.62
C LEU A 66 18.05 -8.09 -3.83
N GLY A 67 18.18 -6.77 -3.74
CA GLY A 67 17.72 -5.85 -4.76
C GLY A 67 16.18 -5.74 -4.85
N VAL A 68 15.47 -6.14 -3.79
CA VAL A 68 14.01 -6.06 -3.67
C VAL A 68 13.65 -4.73 -3.04
N LYS A 69 12.65 -4.02 -3.57
CA LYS A 69 12.13 -2.80 -2.94
C LYS A 69 11.06 -3.11 -1.90
N ILE A 70 10.91 -2.20 -0.96
CA ILE A 70 9.82 -2.23 0.02
C ILE A 70 8.73 -1.27 -0.43
N GLU A 71 7.50 -1.78 -0.54
CA GLU A 71 6.28 -0.98 -0.45
C GLU A 71 5.96 -0.79 1.03
N VAL A 72 5.92 0.45 1.46
CA VAL A 72 5.54 0.82 2.82
C VAL A 72 4.03 0.88 2.91
N GLU A 73 3.42 -0.04 3.64
CA GLU A 73 1.99 0.01 3.94
C GLU A 73 1.75 0.96 5.12
N ALA A 74 1.06 2.06 4.85
CA ALA A 74 0.75 3.09 5.83
C ALA A 74 -0.76 3.16 6.09
N PHE A 75 -1.21 2.55 7.16
CA PHE A 75 -2.60 2.59 7.63
C PHE A 75 -2.93 3.90 8.37
N HIS A 76 -1.91 4.59 8.82
CA HIS A 76 -1.91 5.93 9.37
C HIS A 76 -0.53 6.59 9.18
N TYR A 77 -0.45 7.88 9.42
CA TYR A 77 0.78 8.65 9.15
C TYR A 77 2.04 8.12 9.85
N GLY A 78 1.89 7.43 10.99
CA GLY A 78 3.01 6.83 11.70
C GLY A 78 3.83 5.84 10.86
N GLY A 79 3.23 5.18 9.85
CA GLY A 79 3.93 4.33 8.89
C GLY A 79 4.93 5.14 8.04
N VAL A 80 4.48 6.28 7.52
CA VAL A 80 5.33 7.23 6.76
C VAL A 80 6.48 7.72 7.65
N TRP A 81 6.17 8.11 8.88
CA TRP A 81 7.17 8.59 9.84
C TRP A 81 8.25 7.55 10.17
N ASN A 82 7.87 6.31 10.33
CA ASN A 82 8.82 5.21 10.53
C ASN A 82 9.69 4.98 9.28
N ALA A 83 9.12 5.04 8.08
CA ALA A 83 9.88 4.93 6.84
C ALA A 83 10.88 6.08 6.68
N MET A 84 10.49 7.32 6.98
CA MET A 84 11.41 8.47 7.02
C MET A 84 12.60 8.20 7.93
N ARG A 85 12.33 7.65 9.12
CA ARG A 85 13.40 7.30 10.06
C ARG A 85 14.34 6.23 9.53
N MET A 86 13.85 5.29 8.71
CA MET A 86 14.71 4.29 8.05
C MET A 86 15.57 4.92 6.95
N VAL A 87 15.03 5.88 6.20
CA VAL A 87 15.80 6.66 5.21
C VAL A 87 16.89 7.48 5.91
N GLU A 88 16.57 8.23 6.96
CA GLU A 88 17.54 9.01 7.75
C GLU A 88 18.70 8.16 8.30
N LYS A 89 18.42 6.91 8.65
CA LYS A 89 19.43 5.95 9.11
C LYS A 89 20.21 5.26 7.99
N GLY A 90 19.93 5.59 6.73
CA GLY A 90 20.55 4.94 5.57
C GLY A 90 20.15 3.48 5.37
N LEU A 91 19.05 3.03 5.99
CA LEU A 91 18.52 1.67 5.87
C LEU A 91 17.62 1.50 4.65
N MET A 92 16.90 2.54 4.27
CA MET A 92 16.10 2.59 3.04
C MET A 92 16.65 3.65 2.09
N GLN A 93 16.49 3.41 0.80
CA GLN A 93 16.88 4.34 -0.26
C GLN A 93 15.64 4.89 -0.97
N THR A 94 15.70 6.17 -1.34
CA THR A 94 14.69 6.81 -2.20
C THR A 94 14.86 6.35 -3.66
N PRO A 95 13.80 6.36 -4.47
CA PRO A 95 12.44 6.68 -4.08
C PRO A 95 11.82 5.59 -3.18
N VAL A 96 11.05 6.01 -2.17
CA VAL A 96 10.29 5.11 -1.30
C VAL A 96 8.85 5.05 -1.78
N TRP A 97 8.34 3.86 -2.06
CA TRP A 97 6.94 3.67 -2.43
C TRP A 97 6.09 3.50 -1.18
N VAL A 98 5.07 4.33 -1.02
CA VAL A 98 4.16 4.30 0.13
C VAL A 98 2.73 4.11 -0.35
N THR A 99 2.02 3.17 0.23
CA THR A 99 0.58 2.98 0.02
C THR A 99 -0.18 3.44 1.26
N PHE A 100 -1.05 4.45 1.08
CA PHE A 100 -2.00 4.87 2.11
C PHE A 100 -3.22 3.97 2.05
N PHE A 101 -3.45 3.22 3.10
CA PHE A 101 -4.63 2.40 3.28
C PHE A 101 -5.66 3.12 4.12
N LEU A 102 -6.85 3.37 3.57
CA LEU A 102 -7.88 4.19 4.19
C LEU A 102 -9.19 3.43 4.33
N GLY A 103 -9.90 3.68 5.44
CA GLY A 103 -11.31 3.41 5.52
C GLY A 103 -11.72 2.03 6.00
N TRP A 104 -10.83 1.23 6.59
CA TRP A 104 -11.25 0.02 7.29
C TRP A 104 -11.87 0.39 8.64
N LYS A 105 -13.13 0.00 8.82
CA LYS A 105 -13.84 0.22 10.09
C LYS A 105 -13.46 -0.87 11.08
N GLY A 106 -13.18 -0.49 12.32
CA GLY A 106 -12.81 -1.41 13.39
C GLY A 106 -11.32 -1.59 13.62
N GLY A 107 -10.49 -0.71 13.05
CA GLY A 107 -9.05 -0.68 13.28
C GLY A 107 -8.51 0.75 13.39
N CYS A 108 -7.22 0.91 13.65
CA CYS A 108 -6.53 2.20 13.75
C CYS A 108 -6.20 2.80 12.37
N TRP A 109 -7.10 2.65 11.41
CA TRP A 109 -6.89 3.13 10.05
C TRP A 109 -7.30 4.58 9.86
N THR A 110 -6.63 5.25 8.95
CA THR A 110 -6.98 6.61 8.55
C THR A 110 -8.39 6.64 7.92
N PRO A 111 -9.25 7.60 8.31
CA PRO A 111 -10.57 7.74 7.71
C PRO A 111 -10.51 7.93 6.19
N PRO A 112 -11.49 7.40 5.43
CA PRO A 112 -11.51 7.45 3.97
C PRO A 112 -12.00 8.81 3.45
N THR A 113 -11.33 9.89 3.83
CA THR A 113 -11.67 11.24 3.40
C THR A 113 -10.54 11.86 2.59
N THR A 114 -10.89 12.73 1.64
CA THR A 114 -9.90 13.49 0.88
C THR A 114 -8.98 14.32 1.78
N LYS A 115 -9.51 14.89 2.86
CA LYS A 115 -8.71 15.67 3.82
C LYS A 115 -7.66 14.82 4.54
N ALA A 116 -8.03 13.60 4.95
CA ALA A 116 -7.12 12.72 5.63
C ALA A 116 -6.02 12.21 4.69
N MET A 117 -6.38 11.89 3.45
CA MET A 117 -5.42 11.51 2.40
C MET A 117 -4.48 12.67 2.07
N ASP A 118 -5.03 13.86 1.85
CA ASP A 118 -4.29 15.09 1.54
C ASP A 118 -3.29 15.43 2.66
N TYR A 119 -3.72 15.32 3.92
CA TYR A 119 -2.83 15.46 5.07
C TYR A 119 -1.64 14.48 5.01
N MET A 120 -1.87 13.22 4.68
CA MET A 120 -0.80 12.24 4.56
C MET A 120 0.13 12.55 3.38
N ALA A 121 -0.43 13.00 2.26
CA ALA A 121 0.31 13.38 1.07
C ALA A 121 1.18 14.63 1.29
N ASP A 122 0.62 15.68 1.89
CA ASP A 122 1.32 16.93 2.21
C ASP A 122 2.52 16.72 3.16
N HIS A 123 2.47 15.68 3.98
CA HIS A 123 3.52 15.35 4.93
C HIS A 123 4.46 14.25 4.42
N CYS A 124 4.27 13.76 3.20
CA CYS A 124 5.26 12.91 2.55
C CYS A 124 6.51 13.71 2.19
N PRO A 125 7.69 13.26 2.60
CA PRO A 125 8.92 13.99 2.29
C PRO A 125 9.32 13.80 0.82
N ASP A 126 10.21 14.66 0.35
CA ASP A 126 10.83 14.51 -0.96
C ASP A 126 11.44 13.11 -1.14
N GLY A 127 11.25 12.54 -2.31
CA GLY A 127 11.70 11.19 -2.62
C GLY A 127 10.76 10.07 -2.15
N PHE A 128 9.61 10.42 -1.57
CA PHE A 128 8.53 9.46 -1.33
C PHE A 128 7.49 9.57 -2.45
N ILE A 129 7.11 8.43 -2.98
CA ILE A 129 6.08 8.30 -4.00
C ILE A 129 4.89 7.61 -3.33
N TRP A 130 3.75 8.25 -3.36
CA TRP A 130 2.59 7.74 -2.66
C TRP A 130 1.48 7.30 -3.62
N ASN A 131 0.80 6.26 -3.20
CA ASN A 131 -0.46 5.83 -3.77
C ASN A 131 -1.51 5.65 -2.66
N THR A 132 -2.75 5.51 -3.06
CA THR A 132 -3.87 5.38 -2.14
C THR A 132 -4.72 4.17 -2.50
N SER A 133 -5.08 3.38 -1.50
CA SER A 133 -6.11 2.36 -1.54
C SER A 133 -7.20 2.67 -0.51
N VAL A 134 -8.46 2.46 -0.86
CA VAL A 134 -9.62 2.85 -0.03
C VAL A 134 -10.56 1.67 0.13
N MET A 135 -10.79 1.25 1.38
CA MET A 135 -11.65 0.10 1.69
C MET A 135 -13.15 0.44 1.76
N ASP A 136 -13.48 1.71 2.05
CA ASP A 136 -14.87 2.15 2.17
C ASP A 136 -15.54 2.26 0.79
N PRO A 137 -16.64 1.52 0.52
CA PRO A 137 -17.27 1.50 -0.80
C PRO A 137 -17.94 2.82 -1.21
N GLU A 138 -18.36 3.66 -0.24
CA GLU A 138 -18.98 4.95 -0.52
C GLU A 138 -17.95 6.02 -0.92
N GLU A 139 -16.74 5.95 -0.37
CA GLU A 139 -15.71 6.95 -0.57
C GLU A 139 -14.63 6.51 -1.57
N HIS A 140 -14.57 5.23 -1.91
CA HIS A 140 -13.52 4.62 -2.75
C HIS A 140 -13.19 5.46 -3.98
N TRP A 141 -14.14 5.61 -4.90
CA TRP A 141 -13.90 6.28 -6.17
C TRP A 141 -13.68 7.79 -6.02
N LYS A 142 -14.28 8.41 -5.02
CA LYS A 142 -14.13 9.86 -4.75
C LYS A 142 -12.72 10.18 -4.28
N VAL A 143 -12.22 9.41 -3.30
CA VAL A 143 -10.88 9.62 -2.73
C VAL A 143 -9.81 9.24 -3.74
N LEU A 144 -9.97 8.15 -4.49
CA LEU A 144 -9.02 7.78 -5.55
C LEU A 144 -8.97 8.83 -6.67
N SER A 145 -10.12 9.41 -7.06
CA SER A 145 -10.15 10.52 -8.02
C SER A 145 -9.40 11.75 -7.50
N ALA A 146 -9.57 12.07 -6.22
CA ALA A 146 -8.84 13.16 -5.58
C ALA A 146 -7.32 12.86 -5.53
N ALA A 147 -6.92 11.63 -5.23
CA ALA A 147 -5.51 11.23 -5.26
C ALA A 147 -4.88 11.45 -6.64
N ILE A 148 -5.59 11.10 -7.71
CA ILE A 148 -5.14 11.34 -9.10
C ILE A 148 -4.95 12.84 -9.36
N MET A 149 -5.91 13.68 -8.97
CA MET A 149 -5.84 15.14 -9.15
C MET A 149 -4.68 15.78 -8.38
N LEU A 150 -4.34 15.24 -7.21
CA LEU A 150 -3.23 15.72 -6.37
C LEU A 150 -1.86 15.16 -6.79
N GLY A 151 -1.79 14.40 -7.87
CA GLY A 151 -0.53 13.86 -8.38
C GLY A 151 -0.11 12.52 -7.78
N GLY A 152 -0.89 11.95 -6.86
CA GLY A 152 -0.66 10.62 -6.30
C GLY A 152 -0.97 9.50 -7.27
N HIS A 153 -0.59 8.29 -6.91
CA HIS A 153 -0.97 7.06 -7.59
C HIS A 153 -2.15 6.39 -6.87
N VAL A 154 -2.73 5.38 -7.50
CA VAL A 154 -3.90 4.69 -6.95
C VAL A 154 -3.77 3.18 -7.08
N ARG A 155 -4.32 2.49 -6.10
CA ARG A 155 -4.46 1.03 -6.08
C ARG A 155 -5.95 0.67 -6.05
N VAL A 156 -6.35 -0.26 -6.91
CA VAL A 156 -7.68 -0.87 -6.94
C VAL A 156 -7.55 -2.38 -6.99
N GLY A 157 -8.48 -3.07 -6.34
CA GLY A 157 -8.52 -4.53 -6.34
C GLY A 157 -9.66 -5.05 -5.51
N MET A 158 -10.13 -6.26 -5.84
CA MET A 158 -11.25 -6.91 -5.14
C MET A 158 -10.92 -7.25 -3.69
N GLU A 159 -9.62 -7.34 -3.35
CA GLU A 159 -9.17 -7.50 -1.97
C GLU A 159 -9.46 -6.25 -1.15
N ASP A 160 -9.17 -5.07 -1.71
CA ASP A 160 -9.31 -3.80 -1.01
C ASP A 160 -10.76 -3.30 -1.04
N ASN A 161 -11.37 -3.29 -2.24
CA ASN A 161 -12.76 -2.88 -2.42
C ASN A 161 -13.35 -3.55 -3.67
N PRO A 162 -14.27 -4.49 -3.51
CA PRO A 162 -14.85 -5.23 -4.63
C PRO A 162 -15.97 -4.50 -5.38
N PHE A 163 -16.25 -3.21 -5.09
CA PHE A 163 -17.42 -2.54 -5.60
C PHE A 163 -17.12 -1.58 -6.77
N MET A 164 -17.87 -1.73 -7.85
CA MET A 164 -17.94 -0.74 -8.95
C MET A 164 -18.72 0.52 -8.56
N ALA A 165 -19.68 0.38 -7.68
CA ALA A 165 -20.44 1.41 -6.98
C ALA A 165 -20.96 0.80 -5.69
N PRO A 166 -21.38 1.59 -4.69
CA PRO A 166 -21.97 1.07 -3.48
C PRO A 166 -23.06 0.02 -3.77
N GLY A 167 -22.90 -1.18 -3.22
CA GLY A 167 -23.79 -2.31 -3.45
C GLY A 167 -23.68 -3.01 -4.82
N THR A 168 -22.80 -2.58 -5.70
CA THR A 168 -22.60 -3.19 -7.03
C THR A 168 -21.20 -3.79 -7.14
N TYR A 169 -21.11 -5.12 -7.10
CA TYR A 169 -19.83 -5.83 -7.19
C TYR A 169 -19.20 -5.72 -8.59
N ALA A 170 -17.89 -5.63 -8.62
CA ALA A 170 -17.10 -5.84 -9.82
C ALA A 170 -17.08 -7.32 -10.19
N ARG A 171 -17.02 -7.62 -11.48
CA ARG A 171 -16.91 -9.00 -12.00
C ARG A 171 -15.46 -9.50 -11.95
N SER A 172 -14.50 -8.60 -11.90
CA SER A 172 -13.07 -8.93 -11.91
C SER A 172 -12.22 -7.73 -11.49
N ASN A 173 -10.96 -7.99 -11.15
CA ASN A 173 -9.96 -6.92 -10.97
C ASN A 173 -9.78 -6.07 -12.23
N ALA A 174 -9.88 -6.68 -13.42
CA ALA A 174 -9.76 -5.95 -14.69
C ALA A 174 -10.81 -4.86 -14.82
N GLU A 175 -12.06 -5.11 -14.42
CA GLU A 175 -13.14 -4.12 -14.47
C GLU A 175 -12.87 -2.91 -13.54
N LEU A 176 -12.31 -3.13 -12.37
CA LEU A 176 -11.88 -2.06 -11.47
C LEU A 176 -10.72 -1.25 -12.08
N VAL A 177 -9.75 -1.92 -12.68
CA VAL A 177 -8.62 -1.27 -13.36
C VAL A 177 -9.11 -0.46 -14.56
N GLU A 178 -9.97 -1.00 -15.41
CA GLU A 178 -10.56 -0.27 -16.54
C GLU A 178 -11.27 1.01 -16.09
N LYS A 179 -11.99 0.95 -14.98
CA LYS A 179 -12.68 2.11 -14.44
C LYS A 179 -11.71 3.19 -13.97
N ILE A 180 -10.68 2.83 -13.19
CA ILE A 180 -9.73 3.83 -12.68
C ILE A 180 -8.86 4.41 -13.79
N VAL A 181 -8.50 3.64 -14.80
CA VAL A 181 -7.79 4.10 -16.00
C VAL A 181 -8.63 5.14 -16.75
N ARG A 182 -9.93 4.88 -16.95
CA ARG A 182 -10.84 5.85 -17.58
C ARG A 182 -10.92 7.13 -16.76
N ILE A 183 -11.14 7.04 -15.44
CA ILE A 183 -11.17 8.20 -14.54
C ILE A 183 -9.86 9.00 -14.64
N SER A 184 -8.72 8.33 -14.64
CA SER A 184 -7.40 8.96 -14.76
C SER A 184 -7.29 9.80 -16.04
N ARG A 185 -7.67 9.22 -17.17
CA ARG A 185 -7.65 9.89 -18.48
C ARG A 185 -8.64 11.03 -18.57
N ASP A 186 -9.85 10.85 -18.04
CA ASP A 186 -10.88 11.91 -18.00
C ASP A 186 -10.42 13.11 -17.16
N LEU A 187 -9.56 12.88 -16.16
CA LEU A 187 -8.90 13.92 -15.37
C LEU A 187 -7.61 14.46 -16.01
N GLY A 188 -7.28 14.04 -17.24
CA GLY A 188 -6.12 14.52 -18.00
C GLY A 188 -4.79 13.90 -17.54
N ARG A 189 -4.83 12.78 -16.84
CA ARG A 189 -3.62 12.10 -16.37
C ARG A 189 -3.41 10.77 -17.08
N GLU A 190 -2.27 10.64 -17.75
CA GLU A 190 -1.90 9.42 -18.46
C GLU A 190 -1.51 8.29 -17.49
N VAL A 191 -1.70 7.07 -17.96
CA VAL A 191 -1.31 5.85 -17.24
C VAL A 191 0.07 5.43 -17.72
N ALA A 192 0.99 5.27 -16.77
CA ALA A 192 2.34 4.83 -17.08
C ALA A 192 2.37 3.43 -17.71
N SER A 193 3.25 3.23 -18.67
CA SER A 193 3.63 1.90 -19.14
C SER A 193 4.38 1.13 -18.04
N ALA A 194 4.59 -0.16 -18.22
CA ALA A 194 5.31 -0.98 -17.26
C ALA A 194 6.75 -0.48 -17.04
N ASP A 195 7.43 -0.06 -18.11
CA ASP A 195 8.81 0.43 -18.01
C ASP A 195 8.88 1.80 -17.34
N GLU A 196 7.96 2.71 -17.64
CA GLU A 196 7.83 3.99 -16.94
C GLU A 196 7.52 3.79 -15.45
N ALA A 197 6.61 2.86 -15.12
CA ALA A 197 6.30 2.52 -13.72
C ALA A 197 7.52 1.97 -12.98
N ARG A 198 8.33 1.13 -13.62
CA ARG A 198 9.60 0.66 -13.06
C ARG A 198 10.56 1.83 -12.78
N GLY A 199 10.68 2.75 -13.73
CA GLY A 199 11.47 3.97 -13.57
C GLY A 199 10.99 4.83 -12.40
N ILE A 200 9.67 5.08 -12.31
CA ILE A 200 9.04 5.82 -11.21
C ILE A 200 9.37 5.15 -9.86
N CYS A 201 9.21 3.85 -9.76
CA CYS A 201 9.50 3.09 -8.54
C CYS A 201 11.01 2.96 -8.26
N GLY A 202 11.90 3.40 -9.17
CA GLY A 202 13.35 3.22 -9.05
C GLY A 202 13.75 1.74 -9.06
N LEU A 203 13.02 0.91 -9.81
CA LEU A 203 13.35 -0.49 -10.05
C LEU A 203 14.34 -0.57 -11.23
N GLY A 204 15.33 -1.45 -11.10
CA GLY A 204 16.26 -1.73 -12.20
C GLY A 204 15.58 -2.39 -13.40
N GLU A 205 16.33 -2.57 -14.49
CA GLU A 205 15.87 -3.36 -15.61
C GLU A 205 15.50 -4.79 -15.14
N ARG A 206 14.44 -5.34 -15.71
CA ARG A 206 14.02 -6.69 -15.39
C ARG A 206 15.09 -7.66 -15.90
N ALA A 207 15.65 -8.50 -15.01
CA ALA A 207 16.50 -9.58 -15.46
C ALA A 207 15.70 -10.43 -16.47
N ALA A 208 16.29 -10.69 -17.63
CA ALA A 208 15.70 -11.61 -18.59
C ALA A 208 15.51 -12.98 -17.93
N VAL A 209 14.28 -13.47 -17.92
CA VAL A 209 13.91 -14.79 -17.42
C VAL A 209 14.36 -15.84 -18.42
#